data_e16fa00792a813b2e74dcf1f36d32308
#
_entry.id   e16fa00792a813b2e74dcf1f36d32308
#
_cell.length_a   1.000
_cell.length_b   1.000
_cell.length_c   1.000
_cell.angle_alpha   90.00
_cell.angle_beta   90.00
_cell.angle_gamma   90.00
#
_symmetry.space_group_name_H-M   'P 1'
#
loop_
_entity.id
_entity.type
_entity.pdbx_description
1 polymer ?
#
loop_
_entity_poly.entity_id
_entity_poly.type
_entity_poly.pdbx_seq_one_letter_code
_entity_poly.pdbx_strand_id
1 'polypeptide(L)'
;MGARSSQPNSPNLNRTDGHLIEYFRNTFVGGGGGTNPPPPSSQMEATGGTVSDYTEGSTNYRAHVFTASGSFQVNNLAVGDFPNNVDVVVIGGGGGGGSNIAGGGGAGGYREFNQITISATGTYPLIIGAGGAGSPTENSKGSVGAVNV
;
A
#
# COMPACT_ATOMS: atom_id res chain seq x y z
N MET A 1 0.27 18.80 54.59
CA MET A 1 -0.03 20.01 53.82
C MET A 1 -0.21 19.68 52.33
N GLY A 2 -1.14 18.88 52.03
CA GLY A 2 -1.29 18.37 50.67
C GLY A 2 -2.62 18.64 49.98
N ALA A 3 -3.52 19.37 50.56
CA ALA A 3 -4.87 19.41 50.03
C ALA A 3 -5.20 20.64 49.15
N ARG A 4 -4.24 21.50 48.92
CA ARG A 4 -4.53 22.72 48.12
C ARG A 4 -4.46 22.52 46.61
N SER A 5 -3.84 21.44 46.18
CA SER A 5 -3.75 21.13 44.75
C SER A 5 -5.05 20.63 44.13
N SER A 6 -6.05 20.34 44.93
CA SER A 6 -7.32 19.82 44.43
C SER A 6 -8.48 20.85 44.43
N GLN A 7 -8.20 22.12 44.71
CA GLN A 7 -9.27 23.15 44.66
C GLN A 7 -9.47 23.70 43.24
N PRO A 8 -10.63 23.52 42.65
CA PRO A 8 -10.87 23.88 41.25
C PRO A 8 -10.82 25.37 40.94
N ASN A 9 -10.80 26.22 41.95
CA ASN A 9 -10.85 27.68 41.80
C ASN A 9 -9.53 28.39 42.13
N SER A 10 -8.43 27.68 42.34
CA SER A 10 -7.14 28.31 42.56
C SER A 10 -6.47 28.67 41.23
N PRO A 11 -6.13 29.93 41.01
CA PRO A 11 -5.50 30.36 39.76
C PRO A 11 -4.18 29.65 39.45
N ASN A 12 -3.52 29.11 40.48
CA ASN A 12 -2.26 28.38 40.32
C ASN A 12 -2.45 26.92 39.91
N LEU A 13 -3.57 26.35 40.24
CA LEU A 13 -3.93 24.99 39.84
C LEU A 13 -4.29 24.88 38.37
N ASN A 14 -4.90 25.91 37.83
CA ASN A 14 -5.26 25.95 36.42
C ASN A 14 -4.07 26.09 35.50
N ARG A 15 -2.88 26.31 36.04
CA ARG A 15 -1.70 26.62 35.22
C ARG A 15 -0.80 25.43 34.96
N THR A 16 -0.52 24.60 35.92
CA THR A 16 0.52 23.59 35.73
C THR A 16 0.18 22.26 36.40
N ASP A 17 -0.17 22.28 37.68
CA ASP A 17 -0.26 21.04 38.47
C ASP A 17 -1.55 20.27 38.21
N GLY A 18 -2.68 20.98 38.11
CA GLY A 18 -3.96 20.36 37.78
C GLY A 18 -3.99 19.80 36.36
N HIS A 19 -3.41 20.52 35.44
CA HIS A 19 -3.36 20.08 34.03
C HIS A 19 -2.43 18.87 33.84
N LEU A 20 -1.32 18.84 34.55
CA LEU A 20 -0.39 17.71 34.52
C LEU A 20 -1.01 16.47 35.13
N ILE A 21 -1.73 16.59 36.26
CA ILE A 21 -2.41 15.47 36.91
C ILE A 21 -3.56 14.94 36.05
N GLU A 22 -4.32 15.83 35.41
CA GLU A 22 -5.36 15.39 34.47
C GLU A 22 -4.76 14.73 33.21
N TYR A 23 -3.67 15.25 32.72
CA TYR A 23 -2.94 14.64 31.60
C TYR A 23 -2.44 13.25 31.97
N PHE A 24 -1.81 13.07 33.12
CA PHE A 24 -1.35 11.77 33.59
C PHE A 24 -2.51 10.81 33.84
N ARG A 25 -3.59 11.25 34.47
CA ARG A 25 -4.75 10.43 34.73
C ARG A 25 -5.43 9.97 33.45
N ASN A 26 -5.55 10.84 32.47
CA ASN A 26 -6.18 10.53 31.19
C ASN A 26 -5.28 9.70 30.26
N THR A 27 -3.96 9.88 30.39
CA THR A 27 -3.01 9.23 29.49
C THR A 27 -2.47 7.90 30.03
N PHE A 28 -2.26 7.79 31.34
CA PHE A 28 -1.53 6.64 31.90
C PHE A 28 -2.31 5.77 32.88
N VAL A 29 -3.35 6.27 33.49
CA VAL A 29 -4.03 5.53 34.60
C VAL A 29 -5.37 4.93 34.17
N GLY A 30 -5.89 5.24 33.00
CA GLY A 30 -7.13 4.65 32.47
C GLY A 30 -8.34 4.77 33.42
N GLY A 31 -8.28 5.67 34.40
CA GLY A 31 -9.26 5.82 35.44
C GLY A 31 -10.21 6.97 35.16
N GLY A 32 -11.33 6.69 34.60
CA GLY A 32 -12.49 7.57 34.58
C GLY A 32 -12.75 8.26 33.24
N GLY A 33 -13.40 7.60 32.33
CA GLY A 33 -14.25 8.21 31.29
C GLY A 33 -13.54 8.99 30.17
N GLY A 34 -12.21 9.09 30.16
CA GLY A 34 -11.50 9.62 29.03
C GLY A 34 -11.34 8.52 27.96
N THR A 35 -11.95 8.65 26.83
CA THR A 35 -11.62 7.85 25.67
C THR A 35 -10.14 8.07 25.39
N ASN A 36 -9.31 7.02 25.47
CA ASN A 36 -7.98 7.10 24.93
C ASN A 36 -8.09 7.72 23.52
N PRO A 37 -7.26 8.70 23.19
CA PRO A 37 -7.24 9.16 21.79
C PRO A 37 -7.03 7.91 20.94
N PRO A 38 -7.79 7.74 19.87
CA PRO A 38 -7.58 6.63 18.97
C PRO A 38 -6.10 6.63 18.55
N PRO A 39 -5.50 5.46 18.39
CA PRO A 39 -4.13 5.39 17.90
C PRO A 39 -4.03 6.21 16.61
N PRO A 40 -2.92 6.91 16.38
CA PRO A 40 -2.75 7.68 15.16
C PRO A 40 -2.96 6.76 13.97
N SER A 41 -3.86 7.15 13.08
CA SER A 41 -4.08 6.42 11.83
C SER A 41 -2.87 6.62 10.92
N SER A 42 -2.38 5.55 10.35
CA SER A 42 -1.28 5.57 9.40
C SER A 42 -1.62 4.73 8.17
N GLN A 43 -1.16 5.19 7.02
CA GLN A 43 -1.32 4.45 5.76
C GLN A 43 -0.41 3.21 5.73
N MET A 44 -0.76 2.26 4.87
CA MET A 44 0.09 1.12 4.59
C MET A 44 1.41 1.58 3.97
N GLU A 45 2.52 1.04 4.46
CA GLU A 45 3.84 1.30 3.90
C GLU A 45 4.34 0.09 3.13
N ALA A 46 4.71 0.33 1.88
CA ALA A 46 5.25 -0.69 1.01
C ALA A 46 6.41 -0.16 0.16
N THR A 47 7.25 -1.07 -0.31
CA THR A 47 8.39 -0.79 -1.19
C THR A 47 8.43 -1.79 -2.34
N GLY A 48 9.21 -1.47 -3.37
CA GLY A 48 9.40 -2.29 -4.56
C GLY A 48 8.88 -1.63 -5.83
N GLY A 49 9.44 -1.99 -6.96
CA GLY A 49 9.15 -1.39 -8.25
C GLY A 49 9.52 0.09 -8.35
N THR A 50 9.02 0.76 -9.37
CA THR A 50 9.11 2.21 -9.51
C THR A 50 7.89 2.82 -8.84
N VAL A 51 8.11 3.73 -7.89
CA VAL A 51 7.06 4.35 -7.09
C VAL A 51 6.65 5.69 -7.68
N SER A 52 5.35 5.94 -7.76
CA SER A 52 4.76 7.21 -8.19
C SER A 52 3.52 7.51 -7.35
N ASP A 53 3.41 8.74 -6.88
CA ASP A 53 2.23 9.22 -6.15
C ASP A 53 1.34 10.03 -7.10
N TYR A 54 0.02 9.83 -7.03
CA TYR A 54 -0.95 10.60 -7.78
C TYR A 54 -2.24 10.79 -6.98
N THR A 55 -3.06 11.74 -7.42
CA THR A 55 -4.33 12.06 -6.79
C THR A 55 -5.45 11.86 -7.78
N GLU A 56 -6.48 11.15 -7.35
CA GLU A 56 -7.72 10.99 -8.11
C GLU A 56 -8.90 11.48 -7.26
N GLY A 57 -9.54 12.57 -7.72
CA GLY A 57 -10.55 13.26 -6.90
C GLY A 57 -9.94 13.83 -5.62
N SER A 58 -10.37 13.33 -4.46
CA SER A 58 -9.85 13.69 -3.13
C SER A 58 -8.95 12.63 -2.51
N THR A 59 -8.67 11.55 -3.24
CA THR A 59 -7.90 10.41 -2.73
C THR A 59 -6.49 10.41 -3.30
N ASN A 60 -5.50 10.25 -2.43
CA ASN A 60 -4.11 10.10 -2.82
C ASN A 60 -3.76 8.62 -2.93
N TYR A 61 -3.15 8.26 -4.03
CA TYR A 61 -2.71 6.92 -4.35
C TYR A 61 -1.20 6.86 -4.49
N ARG A 62 -0.63 5.73 -4.12
CA ARG A 62 0.76 5.36 -4.43
C ARG A 62 0.76 4.15 -5.35
N ALA A 63 1.34 4.33 -6.54
CA ALA A 63 1.50 3.27 -7.52
C ALA A 63 2.91 2.67 -7.43
N HIS A 64 2.99 1.34 -7.47
CA HIS A 64 4.21 0.56 -7.59
C HIS A 64 4.22 -0.14 -8.95
N VAL A 65 5.09 0.29 -9.86
CA VAL A 65 5.16 -0.23 -11.22
C VAL A 65 6.34 -1.20 -11.36
N PHE A 66 6.06 -2.42 -11.78
CA PHE A 66 7.05 -3.46 -12.02
C PHE A 66 7.14 -3.76 -13.52
N THR A 67 8.29 -3.50 -14.12
CA THR A 67 8.59 -3.82 -15.53
C THR A 67 9.53 -5.03 -15.67
N ALA A 68 9.97 -5.59 -14.56
CA ALA A 68 10.75 -6.81 -14.45
C ALA A 68 10.35 -7.55 -13.18
N SER A 69 10.66 -8.83 -13.12
CA SER A 69 10.42 -9.64 -11.91
C SER A 69 11.08 -9.01 -10.70
N GLY A 70 10.38 -9.06 -9.57
CA GLY A 70 10.82 -8.43 -8.33
C GLY A 70 9.91 -8.81 -7.17
N SER A 71 9.83 -7.96 -6.17
CA SER A 71 8.96 -8.17 -5.02
C SER A 71 8.30 -6.87 -4.56
N PHE A 72 7.04 -6.98 -4.21
CA PHE A 72 6.32 -5.97 -3.45
C PHE A 72 6.46 -6.30 -1.97
N GLN A 73 7.11 -5.42 -1.22
CA GLN A 73 7.37 -5.61 0.19
C GLN A 73 6.45 -4.71 1.01
N VAL A 74 5.58 -5.31 1.80
CA VAL A 74 4.74 -4.59 2.76
C VAL A 74 5.45 -4.52 4.10
N ASN A 75 5.85 -3.33 4.51
CA ASN A 75 6.59 -3.09 5.74
C ASN A 75 5.66 -2.89 6.93
N ASN A 76 4.59 -2.10 6.74
CA ASN A 76 3.59 -1.85 7.76
C ASN A 76 2.20 -1.89 7.16
N LEU A 77 1.26 -2.47 7.89
CA LEU A 77 -0.16 -2.37 7.55
C LEU A 77 -0.70 -1.01 7.98
N ALA A 78 -1.74 -0.56 7.30
CA ALA A 78 -2.48 0.62 7.69
C ALA A 78 -3.18 0.43 9.04
N VAL A 79 -3.29 1.49 9.80
CA VAL A 79 -3.92 1.52 11.14
C VAL A 79 -4.97 2.62 11.18
N GLY A 80 -6.02 2.40 11.94
CA GLY A 80 -7.14 3.34 12.07
C GLY A 80 -8.08 3.30 10.87
N ASP A 81 -8.38 4.46 10.30
CA ASP A 81 -9.40 4.61 9.24
C ASP A 81 -8.88 4.30 7.82
N PHE A 82 -7.60 3.98 7.68
CA PHE A 82 -7.03 3.66 6.37
C PHE A 82 -7.23 2.19 6.01
N PRO A 83 -7.64 1.90 4.75
CA PRO A 83 -7.80 0.53 4.30
C PRO A 83 -6.46 -0.15 4.02
N ASN A 84 -6.42 -1.47 4.21
CA ASN A 84 -5.32 -2.35 3.79
C ASN A 84 -5.60 -3.00 2.45
N ASN A 85 -6.06 -2.23 1.48
CA ASN A 85 -6.44 -2.73 0.16
C ASN A 85 -5.51 -2.19 -0.92
N VAL A 86 -5.28 -3.00 -1.93
CA VAL A 86 -4.56 -2.63 -3.15
C VAL A 86 -5.36 -2.99 -4.38
N ASP A 87 -5.25 -2.18 -5.42
CA ASP A 87 -5.73 -2.48 -6.76
C ASP A 87 -4.55 -2.94 -7.59
N VAL A 88 -4.72 -4.02 -8.34
CA VAL A 88 -3.64 -4.66 -9.09
C VAL A 88 -4.02 -4.78 -10.55
N VAL A 89 -3.16 -4.27 -11.43
CA VAL A 89 -3.25 -4.43 -12.88
C VAL A 89 -2.12 -5.32 -13.35
N VAL A 90 -2.43 -6.39 -14.05
CA VAL A 90 -1.47 -7.34 -14.61
C VAL A 90 -1.58 -7.34 -16.13
N ILE A 91 -0.46 -7.04 -16.78
CA ILE A 91 -0.34 -7.04 -18.24
C ILE A 91 0.65 -8.12 -18.65
N GLY A 92 0.18 -9.14 -19.31
CA GLY A 92 1.00 -10.26 -19.81
C GLY A 92 1.85 -9.86 -21.00
N GLY A 93 2.91 -10.62 -21.26
CA GLY A 93 3.73 -10.45 -22.47
C GLY A 93 2.94 -10.73 -23.75
N GLY A 94 3.06 -9.87 -24.75
CA GLY A 94 2.51 -10.08 -26.07
C GLY A 94 3.20 -11.20 -26.83
N GLY A 95 2.56 -11.75 -27.83
CA GLY A 95 3.15 -12.74 -28.75
C GLY A 95 4.11 -12.11 -29.75
N GLY A 96 5.09 -12.87 -30.22
CA GLY A 96 5.95 -12.48 -31.31
C GLY A 96 5.28 -12.55 -32.67
N GLY A 97 5.61 -11.65 -33.58
CA GLY A 97 5.17 -11.69 -34.98
C GLY A 97 5.83 -12.82 -35.76
N GLY A 98 5.18 -13.31 -36.77
CA GLY A 98 5.77 -14.22 -37.76
C GLY A 98 6.64 -13.44 -38.76
N SER A 99 7.44 -14.16 -39.52
CA SER A 99 8.29 -13.57 -40.58
C SER A 99 7.65 -13.64 -41.95
N ASN A 100 8.15 -12.84 -42.86
CA ASN A 100 7.76 -12.73 -44.26
C ASN A 100 6.25 -12.37 -44.43
N ILE A 101 5.43 -13.23 -44.99
CA ILE A 101 3.99 -13.00 -45.28
C ILE A 101 3.11 -13.39 -44.05
N ALA A 102 3.65 -13.47 -42.88
CA ALA A 102 2.92 -13.86 -41.69
C ALA A 102 2.32 -12.66 -40.95
N GLY A 103 1.36 -12.94 -40.07
CA GLY A 103 0.71 -11.94 -39.26
C GLY A 103 1.56 -11.41 -38.09
N GLY A 104 1.17 -10.27 -37.56
CA GLY A 104 1.73 -9.74 -36.31
C GLY A 104 1.37 -10.60 -35.11
N GLY A 105 2.16 -10.46 -34.06
CA GLY A 105 1.86 -11.07 -32.76
C GLY A 105 0.65 -10.42 -32.09
N GLY A 106 -0.06 -11.17 -31.28
CA GLY A 106 -1.17 -10.68 -30.47
C GLY A 106 -0.70 -9.89 -29.26
N ALA A 107 -1.57 -9.03 -28.72
CA ALA A 107 -1.35 -8.38 -27.44
C ALA A 107 -1.30 -9.40 -26.30
N GLY A 108 -0.63 -9.06 -25.21
CA GLY A 108 -0.67 -9.79 -23.96
C GLY A 108 -2.02 -9.70 -23.27
N GLY A 109 -2.24 -10.62 -22.34
CA GLY A 109 -3.46 -10.61 -21.52
C GLY A 109 -3.47 -9.40 -20.58
N TYR A 110 -4.65 -8.86 -20.32
CA TYR A 110 -4.89 -7.83 -19.32
C TYR A 110 -5.80 -8.39 -18.23
N ARG A 111 -5.45 -8.13 -16.99
CA ARG A 111 -6.29 -8.43 -15.82
C ARG A 111 -6.23 -7.33 -14.82
N GLU A 112 -7.37 -7.07 -14.21
CA GLU A 112 -7.52 -6.08 -13.14
C GLU A 112 -8.18 -6.75 -11.94
N PHE A 113 -7.66 -6.44 -10.76
CA PHE A 113 -8.17 -6.91 -9.47
C PHE A 113 -8.27 -5.70 -8.56
N ASN A 114 -9.48 -5.43 -8.11
CA ASN A 114 -9.76 -4.29 -7.25
C ASN A 114 -9.93 -4.75 -5.81
N GLN A 115 -9.51 -3.91 -4.86
CA GLN A 115 -9.74 -4.09 -3.44
C GLN A 115 -9.19 -5.41 -2.87
N ILE A 116 -8.01 -5.84 -3.32
CA ILE A 116 -7.33 -6.99 -2.71
C ILE A 116 -6.86 -6.59 -1.32
N THR A 117 -7.35 -7.29 -0.30
CA THR A 117 -6.95 -7.03 1.09
C THR A 117 -5.60 -7.64 1.39
N ILE A 118 -4.67 -6.80 1.86
CA ILE A 118 -3.38 -7.22 2.40
C ILE A 118 -3.55 -7.44 3.91
N SER A 119 -3.49 -8.68 4.35
CA SER A 119 -3.73 -9.05 5.76
C SER A 119 -2.47 -9.23 6.60
N ALA A 120 -1.29 -9.22 5.97
CA ALA A 120 -0.01 -9.39 6.65
C ALA A 120 1.09 -8.55 6.01
N THR A 121 2.05 -8.13 6.84
CA THR A 121 3.34 -7.63 6.35
C THR A 121 4.15 -8.77 5.76
N GLY A 122 4.99 -8.50 4.77
CA GLY A 122 5.82 -9.52 4.15
C GLY A 122 6.20 -9.20 2.72
N THR A 123 6.87 -10.16 2.10
CA THR A 123 7.34 -10.06 0.72
C THR A 123 6.40 -10.84 -0.20
N TYR A 124 5.85 -10.15 -1.18
CA TYR A 124 5.00 -10.70 -2.23
C TYR A 124 5.83 -10.77 -3.54
N PRO A 125 6.29 -11.95 -3.94
CA PRO A 125 7.07 -12.08 -5.15
C PRO A 125 6.21 -11.85 -6.39
N LEU A 126 6.78 -11.19 -7.39
CA LEU A 126 6.15 -10.89 -8.68
C LEU A 126 7.02 -11.43 -9.81
N ILE A 127 6.45 -12.23 -10.68
CA ILE A 127 7.13 -12.76 -11.85
C ILE A 127 6.54 -12.08 -13.10
N ILE A 128 7.36 -11.32 -13.79
CA ILE A 128 7.00 -10.69 -15.05
C ILE A 128 7.49 -11.55 -16.21
N GLY A 129 6.56 -12.11 -16.96
CA GLY A 129 6.84 -12.92 -18.14
C GLY A 129 7.35 -12.08 -19.31
N ALA A 130 8.29 -12.59 -20.06
CA ALA A 130 8.75 -11.95 -21.27
C ALA A 130 7.70 -12.02 -22.40
N GLY A 131 7.76 -11.07 -23.32
CA GLY A 131 7.05 -11.19 -24.58
C GLY A 131 7.57 -12.37 -25.43
N GLY A 132 6.74 -12.86 -26.32
CA GLY A 132 7.13 -13.90 -27.30
C GLY A 132 8.15 -13.34 -28.29
N ALA A 133 9.15 -14.13 -28.61
CA ALA A 133 10.12 -13.77 -29.66
C ALA A 133 9.44 -13.81 -31.04
N GLY A 134 9.78 -12.87 -31.89
CA GLY A 134 9.45 -12.94 -33.32
C GLY A 134 10.07 -14.17 -33.98
N SER A 135 9.51 -14.59 -35.10
CA SER A 135 10.08 -15.72 -35.82
C SER A 135 11.46 -15.40 -36.38
N PRO A 136 12.48 -16.25 -36.12
CA PRO A 136 13.82 -16.07 -36.65
C PRO A 136 13.96 -16.60 -38.10
N THR A 137 13.01 -17.33 -38.61
CA THR A 137 13.07 -17.97 -39.92
C THR A 137 11.90 -17.59 -40.79
N GLU A 138 12.10 -17.58 -42.13
CA GLU A 138 11.04 -17.30 -43.08
C GLU A 138 9.88 -18.29 -42.96
N ASN A 139 8.66 -17.78 -43.16
CA ASN A 139 7.42 -18.58 -43.16
C ASN A 139 7.15 -19.36 -41.84
N SER A 140 7.66 -18.91 -40.73
CA SER A 140 7.38 -19.50 -39.43
C SER A 140 6.65 -18.53 -38.48
N LYS A 141 6.07 -19.09 -37.42
CA LYS A 141 5.32 -18.34 -36.42
C LYS A 141 6.24 -17.78 -35.32
N GLY A 142 5.91 -16.65 -34.78
CA GLY A 142 6.50 -16.15 -33.54
C GLY A 142 6.04 -16.97 -32.32
N SER A 143 6.68 -16.77 -31.21
CA SER A 143 6.38 -17.43 -29.93
C SER A 143 5.28 -16.69 -29.18
N VAL A 144 4.60 -17.41 -28.30
CA VAL A 144 3.69 -16.79 -27.31
C VAL A 144 4.47 -16.08 -26.21
N GLY A 145 3.91 -15.04 -25.61
CA GLY A 145 4.45 -14.43 -24.41
C GLY A 145 4.34 -15.34 -23.21
N ALA A 146 5.20 -15.13 -22.22
CA ALA A 146 5.16 -15.84 -20.95
C ALA A 146 4.10 -15.28 -20.00
N VAL A 147 3.65 -16.11 -19.07
CA VAL A 147 2.64 -15.74 -18.07
C VAL A 147 3.30 -14.96 -16.93
N ASN A 148 2.60 -13.95 -16.43
CA ASN A 148 2.95 -13.26 -15.19
C ASN A 148 2.33 -13.98 -13.99
N VAL A 149 3.07 -14.06 -12.89
CA VAL A 149 2.66 -14.68 -11.63
C VAL A 149 3.01 -13.78 -10.45
#